data_41613dc7f09f1a7f186f0938299724f0
#
_entry.id   41613dc7f09f1a7f186f0938299724f0
#
_cell.length_a   1.000
_cell.length_b   1.000
_cell.length_c   1.000
_cell.angle_alpha   90.00
_cell.angle_beta   90.00
_cell.angle_gamma   90.00
#
_symmetry.space_group_name_H-M   'P 1'
#
loop_
_entity.id
_entity.type
_entity.pdbx_description
1 polymer ?
#
loop_
_entity_poly.entity_id
_entity_poly.type
_entity_poly.pdbx_seq_one_letter_code
_entity_poly.pdbx_strand_id
1 'polypeptide(L)'
;MNPHSPSIAAAPQDRAQTLGEEIANAVSHGLGALLAVAGLPVLVIRAVNHGGVADVVAAAVFAATAILLYGISTANHALPASLANGRVKAWLNRLDHAAIYVFIAGSYTPFTLGVLNTGPGLTLLVAVWAAAAFGVAIKLLNRLRHPLVSTVLYLAMGWVVVFAFGPLVERMPGPGLALLVAGGLSYTLGAVVFLLDNRLRYAHFVWHLFVLGGSVCHFFAALFYAYA
;
A
#
# COMPACT_ATOMS: atom_id res chain seq x y z
N MET A 1 22.68 -37.89 -33.96
CA MET A 1 22.75 -36.45 -33.74
C MET A 1 21.35 -35.91 -33.92
N ASN A 2 20.68 -35.47 -32.85
CA ASN A 2 19.29 -35.01 -32.88
C ASN A 2 19.28 -33.49 -32.57
N PRO A 3 19.00 -32.60 -33.55
CA PRO A 3 19.21 -31.14 -33.42
C PRO A 3 17.95 -30.37 -33.02
N HIS A 4 17.01 -30.95 -32.30
CA HIS A 4 15.80 -30.25 -31.88
C HIS A 4 15.51 -30.40 -30.36
N SER A 5 16.41 -29.84 -29.55
CA SER A 5 15.97 -29.46 -28.20
C SER A 5 15.24 -28.09 -28.30
N PRO A 6 13.98 -27.97 -27.92
CA PRO A 6 13.34 -26.68 -27.87
C PRO A 6 14.07 -25.80 -26.85
N SER A 7 14.63 -24.68 -27.30
CA SER A 7 15.16 -23.67 -26.40
C SER A 7 14.01 -23.18 -25.52
N ILE A 8 14.10 -23.46 -24.23
CA ILE A 8 13.23 -22.83 -23.23
C ILE A 8 13.47 -21.34 -23.38
N ALA A 9 12.47 -20.61 -23.92
CA ALA A 9 12.54 -19.17 -24.03
C ALA A 9 12.86 -18.61 -22.64
N ALA A 10 14.00 -17.94 -22.50
CA ALA A 10 14.38 -17.28 -21.28
C ALA A 10 13.23 -16.32 -20.89
N ALA A 11 12.81 -16.39 -19.63
CA ALA A 11 11.81 -15.43 -19.11
C ALA A 11 12.31 -14.01 -19.40
N PRO A 12 11.40 -13.08 -19.78
CA PRO A 12 11.78 -11.70 -20.04
C PRO A 12 12.58 -11.19 -18.85
N GLN A 13 13.81 -10.77 -19.06
CA GLN A 13 14.62 -10.15 -18.01
C GLN A 13 13.92 -8.85 -17.62
N ASP A 14 13.68 -8.67 -16.32
CA ASP A 14 13.12 -7.42 -15.79
C ASP A 14 14.02 -6.27 -16.22
N ARG A 15 13.43 -5.25 -16.86
CA ARG A 15 14.15 -4.05 -17.27
C ARG A 15 14.70 -3.33 -16.04
N ALA A 16 16.00 -3.11 -15.98
CA ALA A 16 16.60 -2.29 -14.94
C ALA A 16 16.09 -0.83 -15.05
N GLN A 17 15.70 -0.25 -13.95
CA GLN A 17 15.31 1.16 -13.89
C GLN A 17 16.52 2.07 -14.07
N THR A 18 16.35 3.17 -14.78
CA THR A 18 17.40 4.19 -14.97
C THR A 18 17.56 5.02 -13.68
N LEU A 19 18.71 5.71 -13.56
CA LEU A 19 18.94 6.61 -12.42
C LEU A 19 17.84 7.68 -12.29
N GLY A 20 17.35 8.22 -13.42
CA GLY A 20 16.25 9.19 -13.41
C GLY A 20 14.94 8.61 -12.90
N GLU A 21 14.64 7.36 -13.21
CA GLU A 21 13.47 6.65 -12.68
C GLU A 21 13.61 6.39 -11.17
N GLU A 22 14.76 5.93 -10.71
CA GLU A 22 15.05 5.71 -9.29
C GLU A 22 14.95 7.03 -8.48
N ILE A 23 15.47 8.16 -9.01
CA ILE A 23 15.33 9.47 -8.38
C ILE A 23 13.85 9.89 -8.31
N ALA A 24 13.09 9.73 -9.38
CA ALA A 24 11.67 10.06 -9.40
C ALA A 24 10.87 9.23 -8.38
N ASN A 25 11.17 7.93 -8.29
CA ASN A 25 10.58 7.02 -7.32
C ASN A 25 10.93 7.42 -5.88
N ALA A 26 12.21 7.69 -5.60
CA ALA A 26 12.66 8.11 -4.27
C ALA A 26 12.05 9.45 -3.84
N VAL A 27 11.97 10.43 -4.75
CA VAL A 27 11.40 11.76 -4.45
C VAL A 27 9.91 11.67 -4.22
N SER A 28 9.16 10.93 -5.04
CA SER A 28 7.70 10.81 -4.87
C SER A 28 7.32 10.16 -3.54
N HIS A 29 7.93 9.04 -3.18
CA HIS A 29 7.66 8.40 -1.89
C HIS A 29 8.34 9.12 -0.72
N GLY A 30 9.45 9.81 -0.92
CA GLY A 30 10.04 10.71 0.08
C GLY A 30 9.09 11.84 0.47
N LEU A 31 8.42 12.45 -0.51
CA LEU A 31 7.34 13.40 -0.24
C LEU A 31 6.18 12.73 0.51
N GLY A 32 5.79 11.52 0.12
CA GLY A 32 4.77 10.73 0.81
C GLY A 32 5.12 10.47 2.28
N ALA A 33 6.38 10.15 2.58
CA ALA A 33 6.86 9.96 3.95
C ALA A 33 6.77 11.26 4.78
N LEU A 34 7.17 12.39 4.22
CA LEU A 34 7.05 13.69 4.89
C LEU A 34 5.58 14.05 5.15
N LEU A 35 4.70 13.84 4.19
CA LEU A 35 3.26 14.08 4.36
C LEU A 35 2.65 13.12 5.40
N ALA A 36 3.06 11.86 5.45
CA ALA A 36 2.59 10.91 6.45
C ALA A 36 3.06 11.28 7.87
N VAL A 37 4.31 11.73 8.02
CA VAL A 37 4.84 12.26 9.30
C VAL A 37 4.06 13.50 9.74
N ALA A 38 3.80 14.46 8.85
CA ALA A 38 3.00 15.64 9.14
C ALA A 38 1.53 15.31 9.42
N GLY A 39 0.98 14.31 8.74
CA GLY A 39 -0.39 13.84 8.91
C GLY A 39 -0.65 13.10 10.22
N LEU A 40 0.36 12.45 10.80
CA LEU A 40 0.23 11.71 12.06
C LEU A 40 -0.36 12.57 13.19
N PRO A 41 0.22 13.71 13.59
CA PRO A 41 -0.35 14.54 14.65
C PRO A 41 -1.75 15.07 14.29
N VAL A 42 -2.01 15.37 13.02
CA VAL A 42 -3.32 15.86 12.57
C VAL A 42 -4.42 14.80 12.82
N LEU A 43 -4.18 13.55 12.41
CA LEU A 43 -5.12 12.46 12.64
C LEU A 43 -5.29 12.14 14.13
N VAL A 44 -4.17 12.08 14.87
CA VAL A 44 -4.20 11.77 16.31
C VAL A 44 -4.95 12.85 17.10
N ILE A 45 -4.68 14.14 16.84
CA ILE A 45 -5.38 15.25 17.49
C ILE A 45 -6.87 15.20 17.14
N ARG A 46 -7.23 14.93 15.90
CA ARG A 46 -8.64 14.77 15.49
C ARG A 46 -9.30 13.63 16.26
N ALA A 47 -8.65 12.47 16.36
CA ALA A 47 -9.16 11.30 17.07
C ALA A 47 -9.28 11.54 18.59
N VAL A 48 -8.34 12.26 19.22
CA VAL A 48 -8.40 12.65 20.63
C VAL A 48 -9.59 13.58 20.90
N ASN A 49 -9.86 14.53 20.01
CA ASN A 49 -10.88 15.53 20.22
C ASN A 49 -12.32 15.06 19.90
N HIS A 50 -12.47 14.02 19.07
CA HIS A 50 -13.77 13.62 18.55
C HIS A 50 -14.07 12.12 18.67
N GLY A 51 -13.14 11.32 19.13
CA GLY A 51 -13.26 9.87 19.25
C GLY A 51 -12.81 9.34 20.61
N GLY A 52 -12.66 8.03 20.70
CA GLY A 52 -12.17 7.31 21.87
C GLY A 52 -10.74 6.77 21.69
N VAL A 53 -10.32 5.95 22.65
CA VAL A 53 -8.98 5.30 22.62
C VAL A 53 -8.79 4.47 21.36
N ALA A 54 -9.81 3.76 20.90
CA ALA A 54 -9.76 2.95 19.68
C ALA A 54 -9.48 3.81 18.43
N ASP A 55 -10.08 5.01 18.36
CA ASP A 55 -9.89 5.95 17.25
C ASP A 55 -8.47 6.52 17.25
N VAL A 56 -7.93 6.84 18.42
CA VAL A 56 -6.52 7.29 18.57
C VAL A 56 -5.56 6.20 18.12
N VAL A 57 -5.79 4.96 18.52
CA VAL A 57 -4.99 3.81 18.06
C VAL A 57 -5.10 3.64 16.54
N ALA A 58 -6.32 3.74 16.01
CA ALA A 58 -6.56 3.62 14.58
C ALA A 58 -5.86 4.71 13.76
N ALA A 59 -5.92 5.96 14.21
CA ALA A 59 -5.22 7.09 13.62
C ALA A 59 -3.69 6.88 13.61
N ALA A 60 -3.15 6.47 14.75
CA ALA A 60 -1.72 6.20 14.89
C ALA A 60 -1.26 5.04 14.00
N VAL A 61 -2.01 3.93 13.95
CA VAL A 61 -1.70 2.76 13.10
C VAL A 61 -1.72 3.14 11.64
N PHE A 62 -2.74 3.85 11.16
CA PHE A 62 -2.80 4.27 9.76
C PHE A 62 -1.61 5.13 9.36
N ALA A 63 -1.31 6.17 10.15
CA ALA A 63 -0.19 7.04 9.85
C ALA A 63 1.16 6.33 9.97
N ALA A 64 1.37 5.49 11.00
CA ALA A 64 2.60 4.73 11.18
C ALA A 64 2.86 3.76 10.02
N THR A 65 1.82 3.08 9.52
CA THR A 65 1.96 2.17 8.38
C THR A 65 2.21 2.92 7.07
N ALA A 66 1.69 4.13 6.90
CA ALA A 66 2.02 5.01 5.78
C ALA A 66 3.49 5.48 5.84
N ILE A 67 3.96 5.90 7.02
CA ILE A 67 5.37 6.29 7.24
C ILE A 67 6.30 5.10 6.94
N LEU A 68 5.93 3.91 7.39
CA LEU A 68 6.69 2.69 7.13
C LEU A 68 6.78 2.39 5.63
N LEU A 69 5.65 2.38 4.92
CA LEU A 69 5.61 2.13 3.48
C LEU A 69 6.49 3.13 2.72
N TYR A 70 6.19 4.41 2.89
CA TYR A 70 6.88 5.47 2.14
C TYR A 70 8.35 5.59 2.52
N GLY A 71 8.69 5.40 3.79
CA GLY A 71 10.07 5.45 4.26
C GLY A 71 10.92 4.30 3.70
N ILE A 72 10.42 3.06 3.73
CA ILE A 72 11.13 1.91 3.17
C ILE A 72 11.27 2.04 1.67
N SER A 73 10.21 2.44 0.97
CA SER A 73 10.23 2.62 -0.48
C SER A 73 11.23 3.71 -0.89
N THR A 74 11.23 4.85 -0.18
CA THR A 74 12.24 5.89 -0.39
C THR A 74 13.65 5.36 -0.22
N ALA A 75 13.92 4.62 0.86
CA ALA A 75 15.23 4.03 1.12
C ALA A 75 15.64 3.01 0.03
N ASN A 76 14.68 2.21 -0.45
CA ASN A 76 14.90 1.25 -1.53
C ASN A 76 15.33 1.96 -2.81
N HIS A 77 14.63 3.01 -3.21
CA HIS A 77 14.90 3.74 -4.46
C HIS A 77 16.07 4.73 -4.35
N ALA A 78 16.32 5.31 -3.18
CA ALA A 78 17.45 6.21 -2.96
C ALA A 78 18.81 5.48 -2.90
N LEU A 79 18.83 4.16 -2.70
CA LEU A 79 20.07 3.37 -2.66
C LEU A 79 20.34 2.74 -4.02
N PRO A 80 21.27 3.29 -4.83
CA PRO A 80 21.60 2.74 -6.15
C PRO A 80 22.19 1.33 -6.02
N ALA A 81 21.85 0.47 -6.98
CA ALA A 81 22.36 -0.90 -7.02
C ALA A 81 23.91 -0.95 -7.11
N SER A 82 24.54 0.09 -7.65
CA SER A 82 26.01 0.23 -7.75
C SER A 82 26.70 0.48 -6.39
N LEU A 83 26.00 1.09 -5.43
CA LEU A 83 26.53 1.38 -4.10
C LEU A 83 26.07 0.35 -3.05
N ALA A 84 24.98 -0.37 -3.33
CA ALA A 84 24.47 -1.39 -2.44
C ALA A 84 25.14 -2.74 -2.71
N ASN A 85 25.56 -3.42 -1.63
CA ASN A 85 25.74 -4.87 -1.74
C ASN A 85 24.42 -5.46 -2.24
N GLY A 86 24.44 -6.31 -3.27
CA GLY A 86 23.24 -6.89 -3.89
C GLY A 86 22.28 -7.55 -2.89
N ARG A 87 22.79 -8.05 -1.74
CA ARG A 87 21.95 -8.56 -0.63
C ARG A 87 21.12 -7.46 0.01
N VAL A 88 21.70 -6.28 0.28
CA VAL A 88 21.01 -5.15 0.91
C VAL A 88 19.88 -4.65 0.00
N LYS A 89 20.16 -4.44 -1.29
CA LYS A 89 19.13 -4.02 -2.27
C LYS A 89 18.00 -5.05 -2.38
N ALA A 90 18.32 -6.34 -2.39
CA ALA A 90 17.32 -7.41 -2.43
C ALA A 90 16.45 -7.44 -1.17
N TRP A 91 17.02 -7.16 0.02
CA TRP A 91 16.25 -7.05 1.25
C TRP A 91 15.36 -5.81 1.27
N LEU A 92 15.88 -4.64 0.88
CA LEU A 92 15.08 -3.41 0.79
C LEU A 92 13.90 -3.59 -0.18
N ASN A 93 14.11 -4.20 -1.32
CA ASN A 93 13.03 -4.51 -2.26
C ASN A 93 11.96 -5.44 -1.66
N ARG A 94 12.37 -6.46 -0.89
CA ARG A 94 11.39 -7.34 -0.21
C ARG A 94 10.62 -6.60 0.88
N LEU A 95 11.29 -5.75 1.65
CA LEU A 95 10.67 -4.93 2.69
C LEU A 95 9.70 -3.92 2.08
N ASP A 96 10.07 -3.25 0.99
CA ASP A 96 9.24 -2.32 0.24
C ASP A 96 7.91 -2.99 -0.17
N HIS A 97 7.98 -4.14 -0.83
CA HIS A 97 6.78 -4.89 -1.20
C HIS A 97 6.01 -5.48 0.00
N ALA A 98 6.69 -5.86 1.08
CA ALA A 98 6.04 -6.35 2.29
C ALA A 98 5.28 -5.22 3.01
N ALA A 99 5.80 -3.99 3.00
CA ALA A 99 5.18 -2.82 3.60
C ALA A 99 3.83 -2.48 2.95
N ILE A 100 3.60 -2.84 1.68
CA ILE A 100 2.31 -2.66 1.02
C ILE A 100 1.20 -3.44 1.74
N TYR A 101 1.44 -4.71 2.13
CA TYR A 101 0.46 -5.49 2.90
C TYR A 101 0.11 -4.84 4.23
N VAL A 102 1.14 -4.34 4.94
CA VAL A 102 0.97 -3.67 6.23
C VAL A 102 0.17 -2.37 6.06
N PHE A 103 0.48 -1.60 5.02
CA PHE A 103 -0.23 -0.34 4.76
C PHE A 103 -1.68 -0.57 4.33
N ILE A 104 -1.97 -1.59 3.52
CA ILE A 104 -3.37 -1.94 3.20
C ILE A 104 -4.13 -2.22 4.50
N ALA A 105 -3.63 -3.06 5.40
CA ALA A 105 -4.29 -3.34 6.67
C ALA A 105 -4.40 -2.08 7.57
N GLY A 106 -3.35 -1.25 7.60
CA GLY A 106 -3.32 0.02 8.31
C GLY A 106 -4.39 0.99 7.81
N SER A 107 -4.61 1.07 6.50
CA SER A 107 -5.61 1.94 5.89
C SER A 107 -7.06 1.52 6.17
N TYR A 108 -7.33 0.26 6.48
CA TYR A 108 -8.62 -0.23 6.96
C TYR A 108 -8.91 0.16 8.40
N THR A 109 -7.87 0.29 9.23
CA THR A 109 -8.01 0.38 10.69
C THR A 109 -8.89 1.53 11.17
N PRO A 110 -8.81 2.78 10.61
CA PRO A 110 -9.72 3.86 11.00
C PRO A 110 -11.20 3.56 10.72
N PHE A 111 -11.49 2.91 9.62
CA PHE A 111 -12.86 2.63 9.20
C PHE A 111 -13.47 1.43 9.94
N THR A 112 -12.65 0.44 10.29
CA THR A 112 -13.08 -0.76 11.02
C THR A 112 -13.27 -0.50 12.50
N LEU A 113 -12.44 0.33 13.12
CA LEU A 113 -12.55 0.67 14.55
C LEU A 113 -13.44 1.91 14.80
N GLY A 114 -13.42 2.91 13.91
CA GLY A 114 -14.22 4.13 14.03
C GLY A 114 -15.62 3.94 13.46
N VAL A 115 -15.75 3.77 12.14
CA VAL A 115 -17.06 3.72 11.46
C VAL A 115 -17.79 2.40 11.70
N LEU A 116 -17.11 1.27 11.51
CA LEU A 116 -17.68 -0.09 11.61
C LEU A 116 -17.41 -0.73 12.98
N ASN A 117 -17.40 0.00 14.05
CA ASN A 117 -17.02 -0.39 15.42
C ASN A 117 -17.90 -1.51 16.05
N THR A 118 -18.39 -2.43 15.25
CA THR A 118 -19.25 -3.56 15.59
C THR A 118 -18.68 -4.88 15.07
N GLY A 119 -19.38 -5.99 15.26
CA GLY A 119 -18.95 -7.33 14.85
C GLY A 119 -18.39 -7.40 13.42
N PRO A 120 -19.09 -6.89 12.37
CA PRO A 120 -18.57 -6.89 10.99
C PRO A 120 -17.26 -6.13 10.83
N GLY A 121 -17.08 -4.98 11.50
CA GLY A 121 -15.85 -4.19 11.46
C GLY A 121 -14.69 -4.92 12.11
N LEU A 122 -14.89 -5.54 13.28
CA LEU A 122 -13.85 -6.32 13.95
C LEU A 122 -13.46 -7.57 13.13
N THR A 123 -14.44 -8.23 12.52
CA THR A 123 -14.16 -9.38 11.63
C THR A 123 -13.31 -8.95 10.44
N LEU A 124 -13.65 -7.83 9.81
CA LEU A 124 -12.89 -7.27 8.69
C LEU A 124 -11.47 -6.87 9.12
N LEU A 125 -11.33 -6.22 10.28
CA LEU A 125 -10.03 -5.85 10.85
C LEU A 125 -9.12 -7.07 11.03
N VAL A 126 -9.63 -8.12 11.68
CA VAL A 126 -8.88 -9.36 11.92
C VAL A 126 -8.50 -10.01 10.58
N ALA A 127 -9.44 -10.08 9.64
CA ALA A 127 -9.20 -10.70 8.34
C ALA A 127 -8.11 -9.98 7.54
N VAL A 128 -8.13 -8.63 7.46
CA VAL A 128 -7.13 -7.88 6.70
C VAL A 128 -5.75 -7.90 7.37
N TRP A 129 -5.68 -7.85 8.71
CA TRP A 129 -4.40 -7.96 9.43
C TRP A 129 -3.82 -9.38 9.35
N ALA A 130 -4.65 -10.42 9.41
CA ALA A 130 -4.20 -11.81 9.20
C ALA A 130 -3.67 -12.02 7.77
N ALA A 131 -4.39 -11.47 6.76
CA ALA A 131 -3.93 -11.50 5.38
C ALA A 131 -2.62 -10.71 5.19
N ALA A 132 -2.46 -9.55 5.87
CA ALA A 132 -1.23 -8.79 5.86
C ALA A 132 -0.07 -9.56 6.47
N ALA A 133 -0.26 -10.17 7.63
CA ALA A 133 0.77 -10.99 8.29
C ALA A 133 1.21 -12.17 7.39
N PHE A 134 0.26 -12.85 6.76
CA PHE A 134 0.55 -13.92 5.80
C PHE A 134 1.31 -13.38 4.58
N GLY A 135 0.86 -12.27 3.97
CA GLY A 135 1.51 -11.64 2.81
C GLY A 135 2.94 -11.21 3.12
N VAL A 136 3.17 -10.57 4.28
CA VAL A 136 4.50 -10.21 4.76
C VAL A 136 5.39 -11.46 4.91
N ALA A 137 4.89 -12.50 5.60
CA ALA A 137 5.66 -13.72 5.84
C ALA A 137 6.12 -14.37 4.53
N ILE A 138 5.22 -14.59 3.57
CA ILE A 138 5.59 -15.24 2.30
C ILE A 138 6.50 -14.35 1.43
N LYS A 139 6.38 -13.00 1.53
CA LYS A 139 7.25 -12.07 0.81
C LYS A 139 8.66 -12.08 1.39
N LEU A 140 8.80 -12.01 2.71
CA LEU A 140 10.10 -12.05 3.38
C LEU A 140 10.81 -13.41 3.21
N LEU A 141 10.05 -14.51 3.21
CA LEU A 141 10.56 -15.85 2.89
C LEU A 141 10.92 -16.04 1.41
N ASN A 142 10.76 -14.99 0.57
CA ASN A 142 11.04 -15.02 -0.86
C ASN A 142 10.26 -16.12 -1.63
N ARG A 143 9.09 -16.49 -1.12
CA ARG A 143 8.20 -17.49 -1.73
C ARG A 143 7.26 -16.88 -2.78
N LEU A 144 7.04 -15.57 -2.74
CA LEU A 144 6.16 -14.83 -3.64
C LEU A 144 7.00 -13.92 -4.56
N ARG A 145 7.49 -14.50 -5.65
CA ARG A 145 8.41 -13.82 -6.59
C ARG A 145 7.69 -13.19 -7.79
N HIS A 146 6.54 -13.75 -8.17
CA HIS A 146 5.83 -13.31 -9.37
C HIS A 146 5.07 -12.00 -9.12
N PRO A 147 5.34 -10.91 -9.88
CA PRO A 147 4.73 -9.59 -9.65
C PRO A 147 3.21 -9.64 -9.74
N LEU A 148 2.66 -10.32 -10.75
CA LEU A 148 1.21 -10.43 -10.94
C LEU A 148 0.51 -11.05 -9.72
N VAL A 149 1.08 -12.11 -9.13
CA VAL A 149 0.47 -12.77 -7.96
C VAL A 149 0.46 -11.83 -6.76
N SER A 150 1.56 -11.10 -6.51
CA SER A 150 1.61 -10.08 -5.46
C SER A 150 0.56 -9.00 -5.67
N THR A 151 0.45 -8.48 -6.91
CA THR A 151 -0.49 -7.42 -7.26
C THR A 151 -1.94 -7.88 -7.10
N VAL A 152 -2.28 -9.10 -7.53
CA VAL A 152 -3.63 -9.66 -7.33
C VAL A 152 -3.95 -9.79 -5.84
N LEU A 153 -3.00 -10.23 -5.00
CA LEU A 153 -3.21 -10.30 -3.56
C LEU A 153 -3.41 -8.92 -2.93
N TYR A 154 -2.66 -7.88 -3.34
CA TYR A 154 -2.88 -6.50 -2.87
C TYR A 154 -4.29 -6.01 -3.24
N LEU A 155 -4.70 -6.21 -4.49
CA LEU A 155 -6.04 -5.83 -4.95
C LEU A 155 -7.13 -6.62 -4.21
N ALA A 156 -6.97 -7.93 -4.06
CA ALA A 156 -7.92 -8.75 -3.31
C ALA A 156 -8.09 -8.24 -1.87
N MET A 157 -6.98 -7.94 -1.16
CA MET A 157 -7.03 -7.35 0.17
C MET A 157 -7.69 -5.96 0.16
N GLY A 158 -7.36 -5.11 -0.82
CA GLY A 158 -7.93 -3.76 -0.92
C GLY A 158 -9.44 -3.76 -1.15
N TRP A 159 -9.98 -4.76 -1.84
CA TRP A 159 -11.41 -4.86 -2.15
C TRP A 159 -12.23 -5.74 -1.18
N VAL A 160 -11.62 -6.29 -0.14
CA VAL A 160 -12.37 -7.04 0.92
C VAL A 160 -13.45 -6.18 1.59
N VAL A 161 -13.32 -4.85 1.56
CA VAL A 161 -14.33 -3.89 2.05
C VAL A 161 -15.72 -4.11 1.42
N VAL A 162 -15.80 -4.69 0.23
CA VAL A 162 -17.08 -4.99 -0.45
C VAL A 162 -17.99 -5.89 0.41
N PHE A 163 -17.43 -6.78 1.22
CA PHE A 163 -18.20 -7.62 2.15
C PHE A 163 -18.79 -6.86 3.34
N ALA A 164 -18.31 -5.65 3.62
CA ALA A 164 -18.84 -4.75 4.65
C ALA A 164 -19.46 -3.47 4.04
N PHE A 165 -19.74 -3.47 2.73
CA PHE A 165 -20.20 -2.27 2.01
C PHE A 165 -21.56 -1.77 2.51
N GLY A 166 -22.53 -2.65 2.77
CA GLY A 166 -23.83 -2.28 3.33
C GLY A 166 -23.70 -1.50 4.64
N PRO A 167 -23.13 -2.08 5.70
CA PRO A 167 -22.88 -1.37 6.95
C PRO A 167 -22.06 -0.09 6.81
N LEU A 168 -21.13 -0.03 5.86
CA LEU A 168 -20.32 1.16 5.60
C LEU A 168 -21.16 2.30 5.02
N VAL A 169 -22.03 2.01 4.05
CA VAL A 169 -22.94 3.00 3.43
C VAL A 169 -23.97 3.54 4.45
N GLU A 170 -24.43 2.70 5.36
CA GLU A 170 -25.39 3.12 6.40
C GLU A 170 -24.78 4.09 7.42
N ARG A 171 -23.45 4.00 7.66
CA ARG A 171 -22.79 4.73 8.76
C ARG A 171 -21.90 5.85 8.32
N MET A 172 -21.42 5.83 7.08
CA MET A 172 -20.49 6.82 6.56
C MET A 172 -21.19 7.81 5.62
N PRO A 173 -21.04 9.13 5.83
CA PRO A 173 -21.59 10.14 4.92
C PRO A 173 -21.10 9.99 3.50
N GLY A 174 -21.95 10.36 2.52
CA GLY A 174 -21.67 10.21 1.10
C GLY A 174 -20.31 10.77 0.63
N PRO A 175 -19.88 11.96 1.06
CA PRO A 175 -18.54 12.47 0.71
C PRO A 175 -17.39 11.60 1.23
N GLY A 176 -17.54 10.99 2.40
CA GLY A 176 -16.56 10.04 2.94
C GLY A 176 -16.47 8.77 2.10
N LEU A 177 -17.62 8.22 1.70
CA LEU A 177 -17.69 7.08 0.79
C LEU A 177 -17.06 7.41 -0.57
N ALA A 178 -17.32 8.59 -1.11
CA ALA A 178 -16.74 9.04 -2.36
C ALA A 178 -15.20 9.08 -2.30
N LEU A 179 -14.63 9.57 -1.18
CA LEU A 179 -13.18 9.56 -0.94
C LEU A 179 -12.63 8.13 -0.86
N LEU A 180 -13.32 7.21 -0.15
CA LEU A 180 -12.89 5.81 -0.09
C LEU A 180 -12.90 5.14 -1.46
N VAL A 181 -13.96 5.34 -2.24
CA VAL A 181 -14.07 4.80 -3.61
C VAL A 181 -13.00 5.41 -4.52
N ALA A 182 -12.81 6.73 -4.49
CA ALA A 182 -11.77 7.40 -5.27
C ALA A 182 -10.37 6.88 -4.92
N GLY A 183 -10.09 6.67 -3.64
CA GLY A 183 -8.84 6.08 -3.16
C GLY A 183 -8.64 4.65 -3.66
N GLY A 184 -9.65 3.80 -3.53
CA GLY A 184 -9.63 2.41 -4.00
C GLY A 184 -9.44 2.31 -5.52
N LEU A 185 -10.10 3.18 -6.29
CA LEU A 185 -9.91 3.28 -7.75
C LEU A 185 -8.50 3.76 -8.10
N SER A 186 -7.97 4.75 -7.37
CA SER A 186 -6.58 5.22 -7.55
C SER A 186 -5.59 4.07 -7.35
N TYR A 187 -5.67 3.31 -6.25
CA TYR A 187 -4.81 2.14 -6.02
C TYR A 187 -4.98 1.08 -7.11
N THR A 188 -6.20 0.83 -7.57
CA THR A 188 -6.47 -0.16 -8.62
C THR A 188 -5.85 0.24 -9.95
N LEU A 189 -6.02 1.50 -10.38
CA LEU A 189 -5.39 2.03 -11.58
C LEU A 189 -3.86 2.01 -11.47
N GLY A 190 -3.34 2.38 -10.30
CA GLY A 190 -1.91 2.29 -10.01
C GLY A 190 -1.38 0.86 -10.14
N ALA A 191 -2.10 -0.13 -9.63
CA ALA A 191 -1.72 -1.53 -9.74
C ALA A 191 -1.68 -2.01 -11.21
N VAL A 192 -2.59 -1.53 -12.06
CA VAL A 192 -2.55 -1.82 -13.51
C VAL A 192 -1.30 -1.19 -14.15
N VAL A 193 -0.96 0.05 -13.79
CA VAL A 193 0.25 0.72 -14.30
C VAL A 193 1.51 -0.02 -13.82
N PHE A 194 1.54 -0.48 -12.57
CA PHE A 194 2.65 -1.27 -12.02
C PHE A 194 2.93 -2.54 -12.84
N LEU A 195 1.90 -3.23 -13.34
CA LEU A 195 2.08 -4.41 -14.20
C LEU A 195 2.73 -4.09 -15.56
N LEU A 196 2.79 -2.81 -15.94
CA LEU A 196 3.44 -2.32 -17.16
C LEU A 196 4.87 -1.81 -16.91
N ASP A 197 5.38 -1.84 -15.66
CA ASP A 197 6.67 -1.28 -15.27
C ASP A 197 7.83 -1.83 -16.11
N ASN A 198 7.82 -3.11 -16.41
CA ASN A 198 8.84 -3.74 -17.27
C ASN A 198 8.78 -3.32 -18.74
N ARG A 199 7.70 -2.67 -19.18
CA ARG A 199 7.48 -2.28 -20.57
C ARG A 199 7.62 -0.77 -20.80
N LEU A 200 7.20 0.03 -19.82
CA LEU A 200 7.09 1.48 -19.95
C LEU A 200 8.07 2.17 -18.99
N ARG A 201 8.78 3.17 -19.52
CA ARG A 201 9.63 4.02 -18.68
C ARG A 201 8.76 4.88 -17.75
N TYR A 202 9.22 5.09 -16.53
CA TYR A 202 8.52 5.83 -15.48
C TYR A 202 7.16 5.24 -15.05
N ALA A 203 6.79 4.02 -15.50
CA ALA A 203 5.53 3.42 -15.04
C ALA A 203 5.53 3.20 -13.52
N HIS A 204 6.67 2.84 -12.92
CA HIS A 204 6.82 2.71 -11.47
C HIS A 204 6.58 4.05 -10.75
N PHE A 205 7.14 5.13 -11.25
CA PHE A 205 6.87 6.48 -10.73
C PHE A 205 5.39 6.85 -10.84
N VAL A 206 4.74 6.59 -11.97
CA VAL A 206 3.30 6.84 -12.15
C VAL A 206 2.48 6.01 -11.17
N TRP A 207 2.84 4.74 -10.94
CA TRP A 207 2.23 3.92 -9.89
C TRP A 207 2.38 4.55 -8.50
N HIS A 208 3.55 5.08 -8.14
CA HIS A 208 3.76 5.83 -6.89
C HIS A 208 2.81 7.02 -6.75
N LEU A 209 2.55 7.77 -7.83
CA LEU A 209 1.61 8.89 -7.80
C LEU A 209 0.17 8.41 -7.54
N PHE A 210 -0.24 7.28 -8.12
CA PHE A 210 -1.55 6.68 -7.83
C PHE A 210 -1.66 6.20 -6.38
N VAL A 211 -0.59 5.62 -5.83
CA VAL A 211 -0.55 5.21 -4.41
C VAL A 211 -0.66 6.42 -3.50
N LEU A 212 0.06 7.51 -3.78
CA LEU A 212 -0.06 8.78 -3.06
C LEU A 212 -1.48 9.35 -3.16
N GLY A 213 -2.07 9.40 -4.35
CA GLY A 213 -3.45 9.87 -4.56
C GLY A 213 -4.46 9.08 -3.75
N GLY A 214 -4.35 7.74 -3.75
CA GLY A 214 -5.18 6.87 -2.93
C GLY A 214 -5.02 7.13 -1.43
N SER A 215 -3.77 7.31 -0.97
CA SER A 215 -3.48 7.60 0.43
C SER A 215 -4.02 8.97 0.87
N VAL A 216 -3.94 9.97 0.03
CA VAL A 216 -4.54 11.31 0.29
C VAL A 216 -6.06 11.21 0.41
N CYS A 217 -6.72 10.47 -0.48
CA CYS A 217 -8.15 10.24 -0.39
C CYS A 217 -8.53 9.54 0.92
N HIS A 218 -7.84 8.47 1.29
CA HIS A 218 -8.10 7.74 2.54
C HIS A 218 -7.75 8.56 3.77
N PHE A 219 -6.70 9.39 3.72
CA PHE A 219 -6.35 10.31 4.79
C PHE A 219 -7.50 11.29 5.08
N PHE A 220 -8.05 11.95 4.06
CA PHE A 220 -9.16 12.87 4.23
C PHE A 220 -10.46 12.15 4.60
N ALA A 221 -10.68 10.93 4.09
CA ALA A 221 -11.79 10.11 4.54
C ALA A 221 -11.70 9.79 6.04
N ALA A 222 -10.51 9.43 6.54
CA ALA A 222 -10.29 9.18 7.96
C ALA A 222 -10.41 10.47 8.79
N LEU A 223 -9.77 11.56 8.36
CA LEU A 223 -9.75 12.83 9.07
C LEU A 223 -11.15 13.41 9.30
N PHE A 224 -12.01 13.36 8.31
CA PHE A 224 -13.32 14.01 8.36
C PHE A 224 -14.49 13.09 8.74
N TYR A 225 -14.33 11.76 8.54
CA TYR A 225 -15.48 10.86 8.60
C TYR A 225 -15.26 9.57 9.41
N ALA A 226 -14.06 9.30 9.94
CA ALA A 226 -13.81 8.06 10.69
C ALA A 226 -13.91 8.25 12.21
N TYR A 227 -13.71 9.45 12.71
CA TYR A 227 -13.70 9.77 14.15
C TYR A 227 -14.89 10.67 14.46
N ALA A 228 -15.94 10.10 15.01
CA ALA A 228 -17.19 10.79 15.38
C ALA A 228 -17.58 10.53 16.84
#